data_dbcc8c1f95158a5fa182a8d00dad76e9
#
_entry.id   dbcc8c1f95158a5fa182a8d00dad76e9
#
_cell.length_a   1.000
_cell.length_b   1.000
_cell.length_c   1.000
_cell.angle_alpha   90.00
_cell.angle_beta   90.00
_cell.angle_gamma   90.00
#
_symmetry.space_group_name_H-M   'P 1'
#
loop_
_entity.id
_entity.type
_entity.pdbx_description
1 polymer ?
#
loop_
_entity_poly.entity_id
_entity_poly.type
_entity_poly.pdbx_seq_one_letter_code
_entity_poly.pdbx_strand_id
1 'polypeptide(L)'
;AGSADIGFISGGNYVLFSDDCDVLLTALRYAINKDSENPKDWNDGTIEENTDEMSTYYRSILLAGPSEKGQELLAKVNNGEELTWDDLNSATWAVMGPTSASGYIYPALWLQERYGKTIADLDNAVQSDSYTTSLSRLASGQADIMVSYGHIRTKYAADWKEKFGGTDDMVNQTGVIGVTEGIY
;
A
#
# COMPACT_ATOMS: atom_id res chain seq x y z
N ALA A 1 19.37 -18.87 14.95
CA ALA A 1 18.52 -20.05 15.10
C ALA A 1 18.46 -20.46 16.58
N GLY A 2 17.28 -20.88 17.08
CA GLY A 2 17.09 -21.32 18.46
C GLY A 2 16.83 -20.22 19.51
N SER A 3 16.58 -19.00 19.08
CA SER A 3 16.23 -17.90 19.99
C SER A 3 14.71 -17.70 20.16
N ALA A 4 13.90 -18.38 19.33
CA ALA A 4 12.45 -18.42 19.44
C ALA A 4 11.92 -19.77 18.92
N ASP A 5 10.92 -20.31 19.61
CA ASP A 5 10.26 -21.57 19.24
C ASP A 5 9.07 -21.35 18.28
N ILE A 6 8.44 -20.17 18.33
CA ILE A 6 7.29 -19.78 17.50
C ILE A 6 7.50 -18.34 17.04
N GLY A 7 7.23 -18.08 15.75
CA GLY A 7 7.27 -16.75 15.14
C GLY A 7 6.06 -16.47 14.28
N PHE A 8 5.71 -15.18 14.13
CA PHE A 8 4.72 -14.71 13.18
C PHE A 8 5.46 -14.04 12.02
N ILE A 9 5.39 -14.64 10.84
CA ILE A 9 6.07 -14.16 9.62
C ILE A 9 5.11 -14.08 8.45
N SER A 10 5.42 -13.25 7.46
CA SER A 10 4.67 -13.20 6.20
C SER A 10 4.96 -14.44 5.35
N GLY A 11 4.04 -14.80 4.44
CA GLY A 11 4.24 -15.89 3.49
C GLY A 11 5.54 -15.73 2.67
N GLY A 12 5.86 -14.51 2.23
CA GLY A 12 7.11 -14.23 1.53
C GLY A 12 8.37 -14.52 2.37
N ASN A 13 8.34 -14.16 3.64
CA ASN A 13 9.43 -14.51 4.57
C ASN A 13 9.47 -16.02 4.85
N TYR A 14 8.32 -16.68 4.96
CA TYR A 14 8.28 -18.13 5.11
C TYR A 14 8.99 -18.83 3.94
N VAL A 15 8.74 -18.42 2.70
CA VAL A 15 9.42 -19.01 1.53
C VAL A 15 10.94 -18.92 1.63
N LEU A 16 11.49 -17.83 2.19
CA LEU A 16 12.93 -17.65 2.38
C LEU A 16 13.52 -18.56 3.49
N PHE A 17 12.70 -19.01 4.43
CA PHE A 17 13.13 -19.79 5.60
C PHE A 17 12.41 -21.12 5.74
N SER A 18 11.79 -21.62 4.67
CA SER A 18 10.99 -22.85 4.68
C SER A 18 11.75 -24.10 5.08
N ASP A 19 13.07 -24.11 4.91
CA ASP A 19 13.93 -25.24 5.34
C ASP A 19 14.15 -25.26 6.87
N ASP A 20 13.88 -24.16 7.56
CA ASP A 20 14.16 -23.99 8.99
C ASP A 20 12.90 -23.93 9.86
N CYS A 21 11.69 -23.91 9.26
CA CYS A 21 10.44 -23.79 10.01
C CYS A 21 9.24 -24.41 9.30
N ASP A 22 8.24 -24.83 10.09
CA ASP A 22 6.98 -25.36 9.63
C ASP A 22 5.82 -24.40 9.89
N VAL A 23 4.84 -24.37 8.98
CA VAL A 23 3.61 -23.60 9.18
C VAL A 23 2.70 -24.36 10.17
N LEU A 24 2.40 -23.74 11.30
CA LEU A 24 1.47 -24.27 12.30
C LEU A 24 0.05 -23.75 12.08
N LEU A 25 -0.09 -22.46 11.78
CA LEU A 25 -1.38 -21.75 11.65
C LEU A 25 -1.24 -20.64 10.61
N THR A 26 -2.35 -20.33 9.97
CA THR A 26 -2.49 -19.10 9.16
C THR A 26 -3.44 -18.13 9.85
N ALA A 27 -3.12 -16.83 9.81
CA ALA A 27 -3.95 -15.81 10.41
C ALA A 27 -5.14 -15.46 9.49
N LEU A 28 -6.34 -15.42 10.07
CA LEU A 28 -7.48 -14.75 9.49
C LEU A 28 -7.49 -13.28 9.96
N ARG A 29 -8.08 -12.41 9.16
CA ARG A 29 -8.31 -11.00 9.48
C ARG A 29 -9.73 -10.62 9.13
N TYR A 30 -10.23 -9.55 9.70
CA TYR A 30 -11.48 -8.97 9.24
C TYR A 30 -11.32 -8.48 7.79
N ALA A 31 -12.29 -8.82 6.95
CA ALA A 31 -12.42 -8.22 5.63
C ALA A 31 -12.74 -6.72 5.76
N ILE A 32 -12.52 -5.98 4.70
CA ILE A 32 -12.95 -4.57 4.60
C ILE A 32 -14.07 -4.44 3.57
N ASN A 33 -14.85 -3.39 3.71
CA ASN A 33 -15.99 -3.10 2.82
C ASN A 33 -15.58 -2.66 1.41
N LYS A 34 -14.28 -2.48 1.15
CA LYS A 34 -13.72 -2.12 -0.17
C LYS A 34 -12.70 -3.17 -0.59
N ASP A 35 -13.05 -3.98 -1.58
CA ASP A 35 -12.19 -5.05 -2.11
C ASP A 35 -12.20 -5.11 -3.65
N SER A 36 -12.46 -4.00 -4.31
CA SER A 36 -12.42 -3.90 -5.76
C SER A 36 -10.99 -3.85 -6.30
N GLU A 37 -10.76 -4.44 -7.48
CA GLU A 37 -9.52 -4.26 -8.24
C GLU A 37 -9.46 -2.91 -8.97
N ASN A 38 -10.60 -2.24 -9.13
CA ASN A 38 -10.67 -0.90 -9.68
C ASN A 38 -10.37 0.14 -8.59
N PRO A 39 -9.27 0.90 -8.68
CA PRO A 39 -8.89 1.88 -7.66
C PRO A 39 -9.94 2.98 -7.46
N LYS A 40 -10.72 3.31 -8.48
CA LYS A 40 -11.78 4.34 -8.39
C LYS A 40 -12.84 4.00 -7.34
N ASP A 41 -13.14 2.71 -7.15
CA ASP A 41 -14.16 2.26 -6.18
C ASP A 41 -13.74 2.49 -4.71
N TRP A 42 -12.45 2.78 -4.50
CA TRP A 42 -11.89 3.15 -3.19
C TRP A 42 -12.00 4.65 -2.89
N ASN A 43 -12.37 5.47 -3.88
CA ASN A 43 -12.34 6.94 -3.84
C ASN A 43 -13.74 7.56 -3.77
N ASP A 44 -14.65 6.92 -3.07
CA ASP A 44 -16.06 7.37 -2.89
C ASP A 44 -16.26 8.43 -1.81
N GLY A 45 -15.17 8.95 -1.23
CA GLY A 45 -15.21 9.92 -0.13
C GLY A 45 -15.33 9.30 1.27
N THR A 46 -15.26 7.97 1.37
CA THR A 46 -15.25 7.26 2.65
C THR A 46 -13.94 6.48 2.85
N ILE A 47 -13.63 6.16 4.11
CA ILE A 47 -12.50 5.28 4.47
C ILE A 47 -13.00 3.84 4.50
N GLU A 48 -12.09 2.89 4.26
CA GLU A 48 -12.36 1.47 4.43
C GLU A 48 -12.74 1.16 5.88
N GLU A 49 -13.72 0.30 6.06
CA GLU A 49 -14.17 -0.18 7.38
C GLU A 49 -14.07 -1.70 7.46
N ASN A 50 -13.73 -2.21 8.62
CA ASN A 50 -13.79 -3.65 8.87
C ASN A 50 -15.24 -4.12 8.80
N THR A 51 -15.44 -5.29 8.18
CA THR A 51 -16.72 -6.01 8.22
C THR A 51 -16.68 -7.10 9.30
N ASP A 52 -17.81 -7.74 9.56
CA ASP A 52 -17.87 -8.91 10.45
C ASP A 52 -17.39 -10.20 9.78
N GLU A 53 -17.07 -10.16 8.49
CA GLU A 53 -16.58 -11.29 7.73
C GLU A 53 -15.07 -11.47 7.89
N MET A 54 -14.63 -12.71 7.87
CA MET A 54 -13.20 -13.06 7.93
C MET A 54 -12.66 -13.28 6.52
N SER A 55 -11.43 -12.81 6.28
CA SER A 55 -10.71 -13.00 5.02
C SER A 55 -9.38 -13.70 5.24
N THR A 56 -8.99 -14.52 4.27
CA THR A 56 -7.67 -15.19 4.18
C THR A 56 -6.65 -14.36 3.42
N TYR A 57 -7.04 -13.25 2.81
CA TYR A 57 -6.18 -12.38 2.01
C TYR A 57 -6.43 -10.90 2.31
N TYR A 58 -5.58 -10.06 1.81
CA TYR A 58 -5.74 -8.61 1.76
C TYR A 58 -5.08 -8.07 0.49
N ARG A 59 -5.40 -6.85 0.10
CA ARG A 59 -4.78 -6.21 -1.08
C ARG A 59 -3.72 -5.20 -0.66
N SER A 60 -2.73 -5.02 -1.51
CA SER A 60 -1.89 -3.82 -1.46
C SER A 60 -2.54 -2.72 -2.29
N ILE A 61 -2.34 -1.48 -1.87
CA ILE A 61 -2.79 -0.28 -2.57
C ILE A 61 -1.64 0.68 -2.83
N LEU A 62 -1.75 1.39 -3.94
CA LEU A 62 -0.96 2.57 -4.25
C LEU A 62 -1.80 3.77 -3.82
N LEU A 63 -1.35 4.50 -2.82
CA LEU A 63 -2.05 5.63 -2.23
C LEU A 63 -1.38 6.93 -2.65
N ALA A 64 -2.10 7.77 -3.41
CA ALA A 64 -1.66 9.12 -3.76
C ALA A 64 -1.92 10.08 -2.59
N GLY A 65 -0.98 10.98 -2.37
CA GLY A 65 -0.99 11.98 -1.30
C GLY A 65 -1.46 13.37 -1.74
N PRO A 66 -1.37 14.35 -0.82
CA PRO A 66 -1.83 15.73 -1.05
C PRO A 66 -0.90 16.59 -1.92
N SER A 67 0.25 16.08 -2.36
CA SER A 67 1.13 16.81 -3.28
C SER A 67 0.42 17.10 -4.62
N GLU A 68 0.89 18.11 -5.35
CA GLU A 68 0.34 18.45 -6.68
C GLU A 68 0.36 17.24 -7.61
N LYS A 69 1.48 16.50 -7.65
CA LYS A 69 1.61 15.30 -8.47
C LYS A 69 0.70 14.16 -8.00
N GLY A 70 0.60 13.94 -6.70
CA GLY A 70 -0.31 12.93 -6.14
C GLY A 70 -1.77 13.22 -6.52
N GLN A 71 -2.20 14.47 -6.43
CA GLN A 71 -3.56 14.88 -6.79
C GLN A 71 -3.82 14.83 -8.31
N GLU A 72 -2.82 15.13 -9.14
CA GLU A 72 -2.90 14.94 -10.60
C GLU A 72 -3.18 13.46 -10.95
N LEU A 73 -2.41 12.53 -10.37
CA LEU A 73 -2.58 11.09 -10.60
C LEU A 73 -3.96 10.60 -10.12
N LEU A 74 -4.38 11.06 -8.95
CA LEU A 74 -5.69 10.74 -8.40
C LEU A 74 -6.83 11.24 -9.29
N ALA A 75 -6.72 12.45 -9.82
CA ALA A 75 -7.71 13.02 -10.72
C ALA A 75 -7.85 12.20 -12.02
N LYS A 76 -6.74 11.75 -12.62
CA LYS A 76 -6.77 10.85 -13.79
C LYS A 76 -7.54 9.57 -13.47
N VAL A 77 -7.22 8.90 -12.37
CA VAL A 77 -7.91 7.66 -11.97
C VAL A 77 -9.41 7.90 -11.73
N ASN A 78 -9.77 8.96 -11.04
CA ASN A 78 -11.17 9.29 -10.76
C ASN A 78 -11.95 9.65 -12.03
N ASN A 79 -11.28 10.18 -13.06
CA ASN A 79 -11.86 10.40 -14.39
C ASN A 79 -11.95 9.12 -15.23
N GLY A 80 -11.41 8.01 -14.76
CA GLY A 80 -11.39 6.74 -15.50
C GLY A 80 -10.27 6.66 -16.55
N GLU A 81 -9.25 7.50 -16.43
CA GLU A 81 -8.06 7.46 -17.26
C GLU A 81 -7.06 6.42 -16.71
N GLU A 82 -6.40 5.70 -17.61
CA GLU A 82 -5.31 4.81 -17.23
C GLU A 82 -4.03 5.60 -17.00
N LEU A 83 -3.32 5.27 -15.91
CA LEU A 83 -2.00 5.85 -15.65
C LEU A 83 -0.97 5.20 -16.58
N THR A 84 -0.10 6.02 -17.14
CA THR A 84 1.04 5.56 -17.93
C THR A 84 2.24 5.29 -17.02
N TRP A 85 3.26 4.59 -17.57
CA TRP A 85 4.54 4.47 -16.86
C TRP A 85 5.16 5.83 -16.55
N ASP A 86 5.13 6.77 -17.49
CA ASP A 86 5.69 8.11 -17.30
C ASP A 86 4.97 8.89 -16.20
N ASP A 87 3.66 8.73 -16.05
CA ASP A 87 2.90 9.29 -14.93
C ASP A 87 3.45 8.81 -13.59
N LEU A 88 3.66 7.50 -13.47
CA LEU A 88 4.12 6.85 -12.25
C LEU A 88 5.61 7.10 -12.00
N ASN A 89 6.46 7.05 -13.03
CA ASN A 89 7.90 7.23 -12.91
C ASN A 89 8.29 8.68 -12.57
N SER A 90 7.48 9.65 -12.98
CA SER A 90 7.69 11.07 -12.63
C SER A 90 7.34 11.42 -11.19
N ALA A 91 6.65 10.53 -10.46
CA ALA A 91 6.27 10.71 -9.07
C ALA A 91 7.35 10.20 -8.11
N THR A 92 7.39 10.75 -6.90
CA THR A 92 8.22 10.23 -5.81
C THR A 92 7.44 9.20 -4.99
N TRP A 93 8.02 8.01 -4.84
CA TRP A 93 7.38 6.89 -4.16
C TRP A 93 8.00 6.64 -2.78
N ALA A 94 7.16 6.47 -1.76
CA ALA A 94 7.56 5.90 -0.47
C ALA A 94 7.24 4.40 -0.47
N VAL A 95 8.28 3.58 -0.43
CA VAL A 95 8.20 2.11 -0.47
C VAL A 95 8.77 1.49 0.79
N MET A 96 8.42 0.25 1.08
CA MET A 96 9.02 -0.52 2.17
C MET A 96 10.25 -1.29 1.69
N GLY A 97 10.90 -2.02 2.59
CA GLY A 97 11.99 -2.92 2.22
C GLY A 97 11.53 -4.07 1.30
N PRO A 98 12.46 -4.68 0.54
CA PRO A 98 12.16 -5.64 -0.53
C PRO A 98 11.51 -6.95 -0.08
N THR A 99 11.47 -7.23 1.21
CA THR A 99 10.78 -8.39 1.80
C THR A 99 9.33 -8.09 2.23
N SER A 100 8.88 -6.85 2.11
CA SER A 100 7.52 -6.45 2.46
C SER A 100 6.54 -6.86 1.35
N ALA A 101 5.57 -7.71 1.67
CA ALA A 101 4.58 -8.16 0.70
C ALA A 101 3.80 -6.96 0.10
N SER A 102 3.03 -6.23 0.92
CA SER A 102 2.20 -5.11 0.45
C SER A 102 2.96 -3.80 0.23
N GLY A 103 4.16 -3.66 0.80
CA GLY A 103 4.95 -2.42 0.66
C GLY A 103 6.01 -2.46 -0.43
N TYR A 104 6.19 -3.63 -1.10
CA TYR A 104 7.19 -3.78 -2.15
C TYR A 104 6.85 -4.87 -3.16
N ILE A 105 6.70 -6.14 -2.73
CA ILE A 105 6.66 -7.30 -3.64
C ILE A 105 5.44 -7.21 -4.57
N TYR A 106 4.24 -7.12 -4.02
CA TYR A 106 3.01 -7.06 -4.83
C TYR A 106 2.88 -5.79 -5.67
N PRO A 107 3.26 -4.59 -5.17
CA PRO A 107 3.39 -3.41 -6.02
C PRO A 107 4.39 -3.55 -7.16
N ALA A 108 5.53 -4.25 -6.94
CA ALA A 108 6.49 -4.53 -7.99
C ALA A 108 5.92 -5.47 -9.06
N LEU A 109 5.19 -6.51 -8.66
CA LEU A 109 4.49 -7.42 -9.57
C LEU A 109 3.41 -6.67 -10.37
N TRP A 110 2.63 -5.81 -9.71
CA TRP A 110 1.61 -4.98 -10.34
C TRP A 110 2.21 -4.06 -11.43
N LEU A 111 3.36 -3.45 -11.17
CA LEU A 111 4.10 -2.66 -12.16
C LEU A 111 4.62 -3.54 -13.30
N GLN A 112 5.13 -4.74 -12.97
CA GLN A 112 5.67 -5.67 -13.96
C GLN A 112 4.59 -6.14 -14.94
N GLU A 113 3.41 -6.46 -14.46
CA GLU A 113 2.30 -6.93 -15.29
C GLU A 113 1.77 -5.85 -16.22
N ARG A 114 1.68 -4.61 -15.75
CA ARG A 114 1.08 -3.50 -16.49
C ARG A 114 2.05 -2.79 -17.43
N TYR A 115 3.31 -2.65 -17.01
CA TYR A 115 4.30 -1.81 -17.70
C TYR A 115 5.59 -2.55 -18.07
N GLY A 116 5.77 -3.82 -17.66
CA GLY A 116 7.02 -4.54 -17.83
C GLY A 116 8.18 -3.95 -17.01
N LYS A 117 7.87 -3.22 -15.95
CA LYS A 117 8.78 -2.48 -15.06
C LYS A 117 8.55 -2.88 -13.61
N THR A 118 9.49 -2.55 -12.73
CA THR A 118 9.39 -2.83 -11.30
C THR A 118 9.66 -1.57 -10.47
N ILE A 119 9.54 -1.66 -9.15
CA ILE A 119 9.94 -0.59 -8.23
C ILE A 119 11.42 -0.19 -8.42
N ALA A 120 12.28 -1.14 -8.80
CA ALA A 120 13.70 -0.87 -9.04
C ALA A 120 13.96 -0.03 -10.30
N ASP A 121 12.99 0.07 -11.22
CA ASP A 121 13.06 0.90 -12.43
C ASP A 121 12.56 2.32 -12.21
N LEU A 122 12.00 2.63 -11.02
CA LEU A 122 11.52 3.98 -10.69
C LEU A 122 12.69 4.92 -10.42
N ASP A 123 12.65 6.11 -11.02
CA ASP A 123 13.69 7.14 -10.83
C ASP A 123 13.72 7.68 -9.39
N ASN A 124 12.56 7.74 -8.73
CA ASN A 124 12.39 8.39 -7.44
C ASN A 124 11.67 7.49 -6.42
N ALA A 125 12.24 6.32 -6.09
CA ALA A 125 11.75 5.47 -5.02
C ALA A 125 12.59 5.65 -3.75
N VAL A 126 11.93 5.98 -2.63
CA VAL A 126 12.57 6.18 -1.31
C VAL A 126 12.09 5.10 -0.36
N GLN A 127 13.00 4.30 0.14
CA GLN A 127 12.70 3.29 1.15
C GLN A 127 12.39 3.93 2.51
N SER A 128 11.34 3.45 3.16
CA SER A 128 10.94 3.81 4.52
C SER A 128 11.11 2.61 5.45
N ASP A 129 11.48 2.88 6.70
CA ASP A 129 11.64 1.84 7.73
C ASP A 129 10.30 1.36 8.29
N SER A 130 9.24 2.17 8.14
CA SER A 130 7.91 1.87 8.64
C SER A 130 6.82 2.56 7.80
N TYR A 131 5.60 2.04 7.87
CA TYR A 131 4.44 2.70 7.25
C TYR A 131 4.13 4.07 7.85
N THR A 132 4.46 4.29 9.13
CA THR A 132 4.31 5.61 9.77
C THR A 132 5.28 6.64 9.18
N THR A 133 6.51 6.22 8.84
CA THR A 133 7.47 7.06 8.10
C THR A 133 6.95 7.37 6.69
N SER A 134 6.40 6.37 5.99
CA SER A 134 5.79 6.59 4.66
C SER A 134 4.60 7.55 4.72
N LEU A 135 3.73 7.43 5.74
CA LEU A 135 2.60 8.35 5.96
C LEU A 135 3.06 9.79 6.21
N SER A 136 4.11 10.00 7.01
CA SER A 136 4.67 11.33 7.25
C SER A 136 5.25 11.95 5.96
N ARG A 137 5.93 11.15 5.14
CA ARG A 137 6.42 11.60 3.83
C ARG A 137 5.29 11.96 2.88
N LEU A 138 4.23 11.13 2.87
CA LEU A 138 3.06 11.37 2.04
C LEU A 138 2.34 12.66 2.46
N ALA A 139 2.06 12.82 3.76
CA ALA A 139 1.37 13.98 4.30
C ALA A 139 2.12 15.29 4.09
N SER A 140 3.46 15.25 4.16
CA SER A 140 4.32 16.43 3.95
C SER A 140 4.62 16.73 2.47
N GLY A 141 4.16 15.89 1.54
CA GLY A 141 4.47 16.02 0.11
C GLY A 141 5.92 15.66 -0.26
N GLN A 142 6.67 15.01 0.63
CA GLN A 142 7.99 14.43 0.31
C GLN A 142 7.87 13.17 -0.54
N ALA A 143 6.71 12.52 -0.53
CA ALA A 143 6.32 11.48 -1.46
C ALA A 143 4.95 11.81 -2.06
N ASP A 144 4.79 11.52 -3.33
CA ASP A 144 3.54 11.68 -4.07
C ASP A 144 2.66 10.43 -3.92
N ILE A 145 3.31 9.28 -3.85
CA ILE A 145 2.69 7.95 -3.76
C ILE A 145 3.34 7.20 -2.59
N MET A 146 2.53 6.46 -1.83
CA MET A 146 3.02 5.40 -0.97
C MET A 146 2.37 4.06 -1.33
N VAL A 147 3.09 2.96 -1.10
CA VAL A 147 2.55 1.61 -1.23
C VAL A 147 2.29 1.02 0.14
N SER A 148 1.15 0.37 0.31
CA SER A 148 0.71 -0.12 1.61
C SER A 148 -0.35 -1.20 1.48
N TYR A 149 -0.76 -1.76 2.62
CA TYR A 149 -1.92 -2.63 2.73
C TYR A 149 -3.24 -1.84 2.74
N GLY A 150 -4.32 -2.44 2.27
CA GLY A 150 -5.62 -1.79 2.07
C GLY A 150 -6.25 -1.12 3.29
N HIS A 151 -5.96 -1.61 4.51
CA HIS A 151 -6.49 -1.03 5.76
C HIS A 151 -5.70 0.17 6.30
N ILE A 152 -4.78 0.75 5.54
CA ILE A 152 -3.87 1.79 6.05
C ILE A 152 -4.63 3.03 6.51
N ARG A 153 -5.64 3.47 5.74
CA ARG A 153 -6.43 4.65 6.06
C ARG A 153 -7.29 4.42 7.31
N THR A 154 -7.98 3.28 7.40
CA THR A 154 -8.74 2.88 8.60
C THR A 154 -7.89 2.96 9.86
N LYS A 155 -6.66 2.44 9.78
CA LYS A 155 -5.77 2.37 10.94
C LYS A 155 -5.25 3.73 11.39
N TYR A 156 -5.01 4.66 10.46
CA TYR A 156 -4.26 5.88 10.74
C TYR A 156 -5.01 7.17 10.47
N ALA A 157 -6.29 7.12 10.10
CA ALA A 157 -7.08 8.33 9.86
C ALA A 157 -7.09 9.30 11.04
N ALA A 158 -7.23 8.78 12.27
CA ALA A 158 -7.22 9.59 13.49
C ALA A 158 -5.86 10.27 13.73
N ASP A 159 -4.77 9.61 13.33
CA ASP A 159 -3.40 10.10 13.54
C ASP A 159 -2.91 11.00 12.40
N TRP A 160 -3.64 11.06 11.30
CA TRP A 160 -3.21 11.72 10.07
C TRP A 160 -2.86 13.19 10.27
N LYS A 161 -3.76 13.96 10.90
CA LYS A 161 -3.53 15.39 11.20
C LYS A 161 -2.57 15.59 12.38
N GLU A 162 -2.74 14.81 13.43
CA GLU A 162 -2.04 15.03 14.69
C GLU A 162 -0.57 14.56 14.66
N LYS A 163 -0.30 13.44 13.96
CA LYS A 163 1.01 12.80 14.00
C LYS A 163 1.78 12.86 12.69
N PHE A 164 1.09 12.90 11.54
CA PHE A 164 1.75 12.83 10.24
C PHE A 164 1.79 14.17 9.50
N GLY A 165 1.06 15.17 9.97
CA GLY A 165 1.09 16.53 9.40
C GLY A 165 0.07 16.77 8.31
N GLY A 166 -0.97 15.95 8.20
CA GLY A 166 -2.09 16.21 7.32
C GLY A 166 -2.81 17.52 7.68
N THR A 167 -3.23 18.27 6.67
CA THR A 167 -3.90 19.58 6.86
C THR A 167 -5.42 19.47 6.85
N ASP A 168 -5.96 18.35 6.36
CA ASP A 168 -7.38 18.01 6.34
C ASP A 168 -7.55 16.51 6.69
N ASP A 169 -8.76 15.98 6.68
CA ASP A 169 -9.02 14.57 6.91
C ASP A 169 -8.33 13.71 5.85
N MET A 170 -7.84 12.54 6.26
CA MET A 170 -7.05 11.68 5.39
C MET A 170 -7.79 11.29 4.11
N VAL A 171 -9.09 11.07 4.19
CA VAL A 171 -9.93 10.74 3.03
C VAL A 171 -10.01 11.87 2.00
N ASN A 172 -9.90 13.13 2.44
CA ASN A 172 -9.93 14.30 1.55
C ASN A 172 -8.56 14.58 0.89
N GLN A 173 -7.50 14.09 1.50
CA GLN A 173 -6.14 14.36 1.06
C GLN A 173 -5.48 13.19 0.34
N THR A 174 -6.07 12.00 0.41
CA THR A 174 -5.49 10.79 -0.17
C THR A 174 -6.50 10.05 -1.02
N GLY A 175 -6.02 9.34 -2.04
CA GLY A 175 -6.85 8.45 -2.84
C GLY A 175 -6.08 7.27 -3.40
N VAL A 176 -6.77 6.19 -3.66
CA VAL A 176 -6.20 4.98 -4.22
C VAL A 176 -6.05 5.12 -5.73
N ILE A 177 -4.85 4.90 -6.25
CA ILE A 177 -4.53 5.01 -7.68
C ILE A 177 -4.12 3.67 -8.30
N GLY A 178 -3.97 2.65 -7.49
CA GLY A 178 -3.69 1.28 -7.93
C GLY A 178 -4.01 0.29 -6.83
N VAL A 179 -4.45 -0.90 -7.23
CA VAL A 179 -4.79 -2.02 -6.35
C VAL A 179 -4.16 -3.28 -6.90
N THR A 180 -3.53 -4.08 -6.04
CA THR A 180 -2.89 -5.34 -6.44
C THR A 180 -3.85 -6.50 -6.30
N GLU A 181 -3.45 -7.67 -6.78
CA GLU A 181 -4.09 -8.95 -6.45
C GLU A 181 -4.13 -9.20 -4.94
N GLY A 182 -4.90 -10.23 -4.55
CA GLY A 182 -4.98 -10.68 -3.16
C GLY A 182 -3.64 -11.26 -2.66
N ILE A 183 -3.21 -10.84 -1.48
CA ILE A 183 -2.03 -11.33 -0.76
C ILE A 183 -2.51 -12.34 0.29
N TYR A 184 -2.19 -13.61 0.10
CA TYR A 184 -2.58 -14.72 0.97
C TYR A 184 -1.55 -15.00 2.06
#